data_f182f89e9c26c29bc8a25cee26b15bb1
#
_entry.id   f182f89e9c26c29bc8a25cee26b15bb1
#
_cell.length_a   1.000
_cell.length_b   1.000
_cell.length_c   1.000
_cell.angle_alpha   90.00
_cell.angle_beta   90.00
_cell.angle_gamma   90.00
#
_symmetry.space_group_name_H-M   'P 1'
#
loop_
_entity.id
_entity.type
_entity.pdbx_description
1 polymer ?
#
loop_
_entity_poly.entity_id
_entity_poly.type
_entity_poly.pdbx_seq_one_letter_code
_entity_poly.pdbx_strand_id
1 'polypeptide(L)'
;MLMPKKVKYRKQQRGRMAGKAWRGSEVSFGDYGLRALEPAWITDRQIEAARVAMTRFIARGGKIWVRVFPDKPITKKPQETRMGKGKGAPEQWVAVVRPGKVLFEMEGIPEKEAREAMKLAAAKLPILTRFAVRFSQEKIQ
;
A
#
# COMPACT_ATOMS: atom_id res chain seq x y z
N MET A 1 1.19 13.38 6.41
CA MET A 1 1.00 12.06 5.81
C MET A 1 2.30 11.28 5.80
N LEU A 2 2.22 10.00 5.48
CA LEU A 2 3.39 9.14 5.46
C LEU A 2 4.44 9.64 4.46
N MET A 3 5.65 9.82 4.94
CA MET A 3 6.79 10.19 4.11
C MET A 3 8.07 9.86 4.87
N PRO A 4 9.20 9.63 4.19
CA PRO A 4 10.47 9.38 4.87
C PRO A 4 10.93 10.62 5.66
N LYS A 5 11.49 10.40 6.84
CA LYS A 5 12.06 11.49 7.64
C LYS A 5 13.34 12.02 7.02
N LYS A 6 14.15 11.13 6.45
CA LYS A 6 15.39 11.47 5.76
C LYS A 6 15.45 10.73 4.44
N VAL A 7 15.90 11.40 3.40
CA VAL A 7 16.12 10.77 2.10
C VAL A 7 17.48 11.16 1.56
N LYS A 8 18.16 10.24 0.93
CA LYS A 8 19.42 10.50 0.24
C LYS A 8 19.20 11.43 -0.95
N TYR A 9 18.11 11.22 -1.67
CA TYR A 9 17.71 12.04 -2.81
C TYR A 9 16.23 12.39 -2.70
N ARG A 10 15.91 13.66 -2.84
CA ARG A 10 14.52 14.15 -2.80
C ARG A 10 13.77 13.88 -4.09
N LYS A 11 14.49 13.69 -5.19
CA LYS A 11 13.92 13.42 -6.50
C LYS A 11 14.50 12.13 -7.04
N GLN A 12 13.67 11.32 -7.68
CA GLN A 12 14.06 10.05 -8.27
C GLN A 12 13.44 9.89 -9.65
N GLN A 13 14.07 9.08 -10.48
CA GLN A 13 13.50 8.73 -11.78
C GLN A 13 12.29 7.81 -11.58
N ARG A 14 11.35 7.87 -12.52
CA ARG A 14 10.13 7.06 -12.42
C ARG A 14 10.40 5.56 -12.40
N GLY A 15 11.32 5.09 -13.25
CA GLY A 15 11.62 3.68 -13.33
C GLY A 15 10.50 2.83 -13.92
N ARG A 16 10.67 1.52 -13.89
CA ARG A 16 9.69 0.54 -14.40
C ARG A 16 9.14 -0.28 -13.23
N MET A 17 7.85 -0.60 -13.31
CA MET A 17 7.19 -1.46 -12.33
C MET A 17 7.10 -2.89 -12.87
N ALA A 18 8.25 -3.47 -13.24
CA ALA A 18 8.31 -4.83 -13.76
C ALA A 18 8.50 -5.84 -12.65
N GLY A 19 8.05 -7.08 -12.90
CA GLY A 19 8.26 -8.21 -12.00
C GLY A 19 7.18 -8.38 -10.95
N LYS A 20 7.37 -9.42 -10.14
CA LYS A 20 6.48 -9.75 -9.02
C LYS A 20 7.17 -9.48 -7.70
N ALA A 21 6.38 -9.34 -6.64
CA ALA A 21 6.93 -9.16 -5.30
C ALA A 21 7.54 -10.47 -4.80
N TRP A 22 8.82 -10.42 -4.44
CA TRP A 22 9.53 -11.53 -3.80
C TRP A 22 9.50 -11.40 -2.27
N ARG A 23 9.54 -10.16 -1.78
CA ARG A 23 9.47 -9.86 -0.36
C ARG A 23 8.14 -9.21 -0.04
N GLY A 24 7.59 -9.52 1.13
CA GLY A 24 6.32 -8.97 1.56
C GLY A 24 5.12 -9.50 0.78
N SER A 25 5.24 -10.73 0.23
CA SER A 25 4.15 -11.38 -0.52
C SER A 25 3.31 -12.31 0.35
N GLU A 26 3.66 -12.49 1.62
CA GLU A 26 2.95 -13.36 2.53
C GLU A 26 2.41 -12.58 3.73
N VAL A 27 1.24 -13.01 4.24
CA VAL A 27 0.70 -12.49 5.48
C VAL A 27 1.56 -13.02 6.63
N SER A 28 2.27 -12.12 7.30
CA SER A 28 3.31 -12.49 8.28
C SER A 28 2.99 -12.06 9.71
N PHE A 29 2.33 -10.94 9.88
CA PHE A 29 2.07 -10.35 11.21
C PHE A 29 0.65 -10.63 11.71
N GLY A 30 -0.31 -10.64 10.83
CA GLY A 30 -1.72 -10.82 11.18
C GLY A 30 -2.28 -12.15 10.70
N ASP A 31 -3.59 -12.28 10.82
CA ASP A 31 -4.32 -13.46 10.35
C ASP A 31 -4.80 -13.30 8.91
N TYR A 32 -5.06 -12.06 8.50
CA TYR A 32 -5.62 -11.72 7.20
C TYR A 32 -4.84 -10.57 6.58
N GLY A 33 -4.89 -10.50 5.27
CA GLY A 33 -4.20 -9.45 4.54
C GLY A 33 -4.88 -9.07 3.23
N LEU A 34 -4.43 -7.97 2.65
CA LEU A 34 -4.87 -7.50 1.35
C LEU A 34 -3.66 -7.52 0.42
N ARG A 35 -3.74 -8.31 -0.64
CA ARG A 35 -2.64 -8.50 -1.59
C ARG A 35 -2.93 -7.78 -2.90
N ALA A 36 -1.93 -7.11 -3.45
CA ALA A 36 -2.04 -6.46 -4.75
C ALA A 36 -2.02 -7.49 -5.87
N LEU A 37 -2.89 -7.30 -6.86
CA LEU A 37 -2.93 -8.13 -8.07
C LEU A 37 -2.31 -7.44 -9.27
N GLU A 38 -2.09 -6.13 -9.19
CA GLU A 38 -1.56 -5.31 -10.26
C GLU A 38 -0.39 -4.46 -9.79
N PRO A 39 0.54 -4.08 -10.70
CA PRO A 39 1.56 -3.10 -10.34
C PRO A 39 0.95 -1.70 -10.29
N ALA A 40 1.38 -0.90 -9.33
CA ALA A 40 0.92 0.50 -9.23
C ALA A 40 1.81 1.31 -8.32
N TRP A 41 1.66 2.62 -8.44
CA TRP A 41 2.14 3.57 -7.47
C TRP A 41 0.97 3.95 -6.56
N ILE A 42 1.11 3.65 -5.28
CA ILE A 42 0.08 3.98 -4.29
C ILE A 42 0.57 5.20 -3.51
N THR A 43 -0.23 6.26 -3.50
CA THR A 43 0.16 7.51 -2.85
C THR A 43 -0.01 7.41 -1.33
N ASP A 44 0.70 8.29 -0.62
CA ASP A 44 0.56 8.43 0.82
C ASP A 44 -0.88 8.70 1.25
N ARG A 45 -1.62 9.49 0.45
CA ARG A 45 -3.03 9.78 0.71
C ARG A 45 -3.92 8.55 0.55
N GLN A 46 -3.66 7.73 -0.46
CA GLN A 46 -4.40 6.49 -0.69
C GLN A 46 -4.16 5.48 0.43
N ILE A 47 -2.92 5.34 0.87
CA ILE A 47 -2.57 4.47 1.99
C ILE A 47 -3.29 4.93 3.26
N GLU A 48 -3.27 6.21 3.55
CA GLU A 48 -3.92 6.77 4.74
C GLU A 48 -5.45 6.60 4.67
N ALA A 49 -6.05 6.85 3.51
CA ALA A 49 -7.49 6.68 3.30
C ALA A 49 -7.92 5.23 3.54
N ALA A 50 -7.14 4.27 3.02
CA ALA A 50 -7.42 2.84 3.22
C ALA A 50 -7.30 2.46 4.69
N ARG A 51 -6.25 2.91 5.37
CA ARG A 51 -6.04 2.66 6.79
C ARG A 51 -7.20 3.18 7.63
N VAL A 52 -7.62 4.41 7.37
CA VAL A 52 -8.73 5.04 8.09
C VAL A 52 -10.04 4.28 7.86
N ALA A 53 -10.30 3.86 6.62
CA ALA A 53 -11.51 3.10 6.30
C ALA A 53 -11.58 1.79 7.09
N MET A 54 -10.46 1.05 7.16
CA MET A 54 -10.38 -0.18 7.96
C MET A 54 -10.56 0.10 9.44
N THR A 55 -9.85 1.11 9.96
CA THR A 55 -9.88 1.44 11.40
C THR A 55 -11.29 1.83 11.85
N ARG A 56 -12.00 2.59 11.03
CA ARG A 56 -13.38 2.99 11.36
C ARG A 56 -14.33 1.81 11.36
N PHE A 57 -14.16 0.88 10.45
CA PHE A 57 -15.03 -0.29 10.35
C PHE A 57 -14.86 -1.23 11.54
N ILE A 58 -13.62 -1.53 11.92
CA ILE A 58 -13.37 -2.45 13.04
C ILE A 58 -13.43 -1.77 14.40
N ALA A 59 -13.58 -0.46 14.42
CA ALA A 59 -13.61 0.35 15.64
C ALA A 59 -12.37 0.10 16.51
N ARG A 60 -12.54 -0.35 17.74
CA ARG A 60 -11.43 -0.62 18.66
C ARG A 60 -11.02 -2.08 18.72
N GLY A 61 -11.67 -2.94 17.92
CA GLY A 61 -11.33 -4.35 17.88
C GLY A 61 -10.18 -4.61 16.91
N GLY A 62 -9.30 -5.52 17.26
CA GLY A 62 -8.26 -5.96 16.36
C GLY A 62 -7.07 -5.01 16.21
N LYS A 63 -6.14 -5.44 15.37
CA LYS A 63 -4.92 -4.71 15.09
C LYS A 63 -4.67 -4.68 13.59
N ILE A 64 -4.15 -3.56 13.10
CA ILE A 64 -3.86 -3.35 11.68
C ILE A 64 -2.38 -3.05 11.50
N TRP A 65 -1.77 -3.68 10.50
CA TRP A 65 -0.42 -3.36 10.06
C TRP A 65 -0.47 -2.80 8.64
N VAL A 66 0.21 -1.69 8.42
CA VAL A 66 0.43 -1.13 7.09
C VAL A 66 1.79 -1.64 6.61
N ARG A 67 1.79 -2.47 5.56
CA ARG A 67 2.98 -3.13 5.08
C ARG A 67 3.66 -2.40 3.92
N VAL A 68 3.11 -1.29 3.48
CA VAL A 68 3.68 -0.46 2.42
C VAL A 68 4.05 0.91 2.97
N PHE A 69 5.11 1.47 2.46
CA PHE A 69 5.56 2.80 2.85
C PHE A 69 5.87 3.63 1.60
N PRO A 70 5.38 4.87 1.52
CA PRO A 70 5.62 5.72 0.36
C PRO A 70 6.99 6.38 0.44
N ASP A 71 8.00 5.71 -0.11
CA ASP A 71 9.38 6.16 -0.06
C ASP A 71 9.88 6.78 -1.37
N LYS A 72 9.09 6.74 -2.44
CA LYS A 72 9.47 7.29 -3.73
C LYS A 72 8.83 8.66 -3.95
N PRO A 73 9.62 9.72 -4.15
CA PRO A 73 9.07 11.03 -4.46
C PRO A 73 8.65 11.12 -5.93
N ILE A 74 7.48 11.69 -6.19
CA ILE A 74 7.02 12.01 -7.53
C ILE A 74 7.01 13.51 -7.69
N THR A 75 7.52 13.98 -8.83
CA THR A 75 7.53 15.39 -9.18
C THR A 75 6.54 15.67 -10.28
N LYS A 76 5.89 16.83 -10.19
CA LYS A 76 4.97 17.31 -11.22
C LYS A 76 5.38 18.72 -11.59
N LYS A 77 5.61 18.95 -12.87
CA LYS A 77 5.90 20.31 -13.35
C LYS A 77 4.60 21.11 -13.42
N PRO A 78 4.60 22.37 -12.95
CA PRO A 78 3.46 23.25 -13.18
C PRO A 78 3.21 23.44 -14.67
N GLN A 79 1.95 23.63 -15.07
CA GLN A 79 1.60 23.81 -16.49
C GLN A 79 2.32 24.97 -17.14
N GLU A 80 2.67 26.00 -16.38
CA GLU A 80 3.35 27.20 -16.87
C GLU A 80 4.87 27.05 -16.98
N THR A 81 5.43 25.92 -16.54
CA THR A 81 6.87 25.69 -16.61
C THR A 81 7.27 25.25 -17.99
N ARG A 82 8.21 25.98 -18.60
CA ARG A 82 8.75 25.61 -19.90
C ARG A 82 9.50 24.29 -19.84
N MET A 83 9.35 23.47 -20.88
CA MET A 83 10.10 22.23 -21.02
C MET A 83 11.61 22.50 -20.98
N GLY A 84 12.37 21.64 -20.28
CA GLY A 84 13.82 21.73 -20.23
C GLY A 84 14.40 22.42 -19.00
N LYS A 85 13.59 22.97 -18.11
CA LYS A 85 14.07 23.61 -16.88
C LYS A 85 14.30 22.64 -15.71
N GLY A 86 14.53 21.38 -15.99
CA GLY A 86 14.77 20.41 -14.93
C GLY A 86 13.51 19.89 -14.28
N LYS A 87 13.68 19.03 -13.30
CA LYS A 87 12.62 18.36 -12.57
C LYS A 87 11.96 19.28 -11.56
N GLY A 88 10.65 19.29 -11.50
CA GLY A 88 9.91 20.06 -10.51
C GLY A 88 10.16 19.59 -9.07
N ALA A 89 9.64 20.32 -8.10
CA ALA A 89 9.73 19.91 -6.70
C ALA A 89 8.90 18.65 -6.42
N PRO A 90 9.27 17.80 -5.44
CA PRO A 90 8.46 16.66 -5.05
C PRO A 90 7.09 17.12 -4.54
N GLU A 91 6.01 16.61 -5.13
CA GLU A 91 4.64 16.90 -4.70
C GLU A 91 4.03 15.81 -3.84
N GLN A 92 4.39 14.57 -4.13
CA GLN A 92 3.81 13.41 -3.49
C GLN A 92 4.86 12.35 -3.23
N TRP A 93 4.56 11.54 -2.25
CA TRP A 93 5.30 10.31 -1.99
C TRP A 93 4.44 9.12 -2.36
N VAL A 94 5.04 8.11 -3.00
CA VAL A 94 4.33 6.91 -3.41
C VAL A 94 5.10 5.66 -3.01
N ALA A 95 4.35 4.58 -2.79
CA ALA A 95 4.90 3.25 -2.66
C ALA A 95 4.82 2.57 -4.03
N VAL A 96 5.93 2.00 -4.48
CA VAL A 96 5.96 1.19 -5.69
C VAL A 96 5.52 -0.21 -5.31
N VAL A 97 4.39 -0.64 -5.84
CA VAL A 97 3.79 -1.94 -5.52
C VAL A 97 3.86 -2.83 -6.73
N ARG A 98 4.29 -4.07 -6.52
CA ARG A 98 4.30 -5.13 -7.54
C ARG A 98 3.23 -6.16 -7.23
N PRO A 99 2.73 -6.89 -8.26
CA PRO A 99 1.76 -7.97 -8.02
C PRO A 99 2.27 -8.96 -6.99
N GLY A 100 1.41 -9.33 -6.05
CA GLY A 100 1.75 -10.24 -4.95
C GLY A 100 2.09 -9.56 -3.64
N LYS A 101 2.35 -8.26 -3.64
CA LYS A 101 2.69 -7.52 -2.41
C LYS A 101 1.50 -7.47 -1.47
N VAL A 102 1.72 -7.81 -0.20
CA VAL A 102 0.73 -7.61 0.86
C VAL A 102 0.79 -6.15 1.30
N LEU A 103 -0.33 -5.46 1.19
CA LEU A 103 -0.44 -4.03 1.48
C LEU A 103 -0.79 -3.76 2.94
N PHE A 104 -1.73 -4.51 3.46
CA PHE A 104 -2.21 -4.38 4.84
C PHE A 104 -2.42 -5.75 5.45
N GLU A 105 -2.33 -5.83 6.78
CA GLU A 105 -2.64 -7.02 7.53
C GLU A 105 -3.51 -6.68 8.73
N MET A 106 -4.23 -7.67 9.23
CA MET A 106 -5.21 -7.48 10.28
C MET A 106 -5.29 -8.74 11.15
N GLU A 107 -5.47 -8.57 12.45
CA GLU A 107 -5.70 -9.69 13.37
C GLU A 107 -6.69 -9.34 14.45
N GLY A 108 -7.17 -10.36 15.17
CA GLY A 108 -8.08 -10.17 16.30
C GLY A 108 -9.52 -9.88 15.90
N ILE A 109 -9.90 -10.22 14.67
CA ILE A 109 -11.22 -9.95 14.10
C ILE A 109 -11.71 -11.20 13.38
N PRO A 110 -13.03 -11.52 13.44
CA PRO A 110 -13.57 -12.61 12.61
C PRO A 110 -13.32 -12.39 11.13
N GLU A 111 -13.15 -13.49 10.39
CA GLU A 111 -12.84 -13.42 8.95
C GLU A 111 -13.86 -12.62 8.17
N LYS A 112 -15.14 -12.77 8.47
CA LYS A 112 -16.22 -12.05 7.79
C LYS A 112 -16.05 -10.54 7.91
N GLU A 113 -15.77 -10.07 9.10
CA GLU A 113 -15.56 -8.63 9.35
C GLU A 113 -14.25 -8.15 8.71
N ALA A 114 -13.22 -8.99 8.77
CA ALA A 114 -11.94 -8.68 8.12
C ALA A 114 -12.10 -8.52 6.62
N ARG A 115 -12.87 -9.40 5.97
CA ARG A 115 -13.16 -9.29 4.53
C ARG A 115 -13.87 -7.99 4.18
N GLU A 116 -14.84 -7.60 4.97
CA GLU A 116 -15.58 -6.36 4.74
C GLU A 116 -14.69 -5.14 4.96
N ALA A 117 -13.87 -5.13 6.00
CA ALA A 117 -12.92 -4.06 6.26
C ALA A 117 -11.91 -3.91 5.13
N MET A 118 -11.35 -5.02 4.64
CA MET A 118 -10.40 -5.02 3.53
C MET A 118 -11.06 -4.58 2.23
N LYS A 119 -12.33 -4.90 2.02
CA LYS A 119 -13.08 -4.42 0.86
C LYS A 119 -13.24 -2.91 0.86
N LEU A 120 -13.49 -2.32 2.02
CA LEU A 120 -13.55 -0.87 2.15
C LEU A 120 -12.19 -0.23 1.88
N ALA A 121 -11.12 -0.84 2.38
CA ALA A 121 -9.77 -0.37 2.10
C ALA A 121 -9.45 -0.45 0.60
N ALA A 122 -9.78 -1.56 -0.03
CA ALA A 122 -9.54 -1.78 -1.46
C ALA A 122 -10.21 -0.71 -2.32
N ALA A 123 -11.39 -0.24 -1.92
CA ALA A 123 -12.11 0.80 -2.64
C ALA A 123 -11.35 2.14 -2.66
N LYS A 124 -10.39 2.35 -1.76
CA LYS A 124 -9.56 3.56 -1.71
C LYS A 124 -8.27 3.42 -2.50
N LEU A 125 -8.00 2.25 -3.05
CA LEU A 125 -6.77 1.96 -3.78
C LEU A 125 -7.02 1.94 -5.29
N PRO A 126 -6.00 2.28 -6.10
CA PRO A 126 -6.17 2.38 -7.56
C PRO A 126 -6.01 1.05 -8.30
N ILE A 127 -5.90 -0.06 -7.58
CA ILE A 127 -5.57 -1.37 -8.16
C ILE A 127 -6.54 -2.44 -7.69
N LEU A 128 -6.57 -3.53 -8.45
CA LEU A 128 -7.24 -4.74 -8.02
C LEU A 128 -6.44 -5.40 -6.90
N THR A 129 -7.16 -5.89 -5.91
CA THR A 129 -6.58 -6.54 -4.74
C THR A 129 -7.31 -7.82 -4.43
N ARG A 130 -6.71 -8.66 -3.59
CA ARG A 130 -7.29 -9.91 -3.17
C ARG A 130 -7.12 -10.08 -1.67
N PHE A 131 -8.17 -10.53 -1.02
CA PHE A 131 -8.12 -10.92 0.38
C PHE A 131 -7.27 -12.16 0.54
N ALA A 132 -6.38 -12.17 1.51
CA ALA A 132 -5.49 -13.28 1.78
C ALA A 132 -5.60 -13.72 3.24
N VAL A 133 -5.49 -15.02 3.47
CA VAL A 133 -5.46 -15.62 4.79
C VAL A 133 -4.05 -16.08 5.07
N ARG A 134 -3.59 -15.92 6.31
CA ARG A 134 -2.27 -16.39 6.71
C ARG A 134 -2.18 -17.89 6.52
N PHE A 135 -1.11 -18.35 5.88
CA PHE A 135 -0.85 -19.76 5.73
C PHE A 135 -0.53 -20.38 7.10
N SER A 136 -1.29 -21.39 7.48
CA SER A 136 -1.07 -22.11 8.72
C SER A 136 -0.93 -23.60 8.41
N GLN A 137 0.08 -24.25 8.98
CA GLN A 137 0.31 -25.66 8.78
C GLN A 137 -0.87 -26.53 9.26
N GLU A 138 -1.63 -26.02 10.21
CA GLU A 138 -2.80 -26.70 10.73
C GLU A 138 -3.94 -26.86 9.72
N LYS A 139 -3.93 -26.05 8.67
CA LYS A 139 -4.95 -26.11 7.63
C LYS A 139 -4.61 -27.08 6.50
N ILE A 140 -3.48 -27.74 6.59
CA ILE A 140 -3.04 -28.70 5.56
C ILE A 140 -3.48 -30.14 5.88
N GLN A 141 -3.96 -30.38 7.08
CA GLN A 141 -4.41 -31.70 7.51
C GLN A 141 -5.80 -32.03 7.02
#